data_4470e89d5842bda07489a18174364925
#
_entry.id   4470e89d5842bda07489a18174364925
#
_cell.length_a   1.000
_cell.length_b   1.000
_cell.length_c   1.000
_cell.angle_alpha   90.00
_cell.angle_beta   90.00
_cell.angle_gamma   90.00
#
_symmetry.space_group_name_H-M   'P 1'
#
loop_
_entity.id
_entity.type
_entity.pdbx_description
1 polymer ?
#
loop_
_entity_poly.entity_id
_entity_poly.type
_entity_poly.pdbx_seq_one_letter_code
_entity_poly.pdbx_strand_id
1 'polypeptide(L)'
;MTINVQCVYGDDDIENVRNCIIPNLAATTKEKVVFLTMNYDAAGKRLDSGDQYGCEVRDIPKTTDRRTGFAENHNFLFKESEKTPSFVLINPDCVPLPGSIDRLIERKTDKVAIVEGRQRPFEHPKKYDQKTLETPWVSGAFELIDSDFYQSVGGMDELYFLYAEDVDLSWRAWLKGYRVLYEPAAQIIHFTNGRFERDDLISNEQYYGLRNFILISRKFFGKKGEESAVKSLKKALDPYLFTKIMDDYLTNIRDRITDTYDGKRDRHIMIRGINQFAD
;
A
#
# COMPACT_ATOMS: atom_id res chain seq x y z
N MET A 1 -9.90 -20.57 10.32
CA MET A 1 -10.26 -19.90 9.03
C MET A 1 -9.05 -19.88 8.11
N THR A 2 -9.20 -19.38 6.89
CA THR A 2 -8.06 -19.14 5.98
C THR A 2 -7.83 -17.65 5.86
N ILE A 3 -6.57 -17.21 5.81
CA ILE A 3 -6.16 -15.83 5.54
C ILE A 3 -5.27 -15.79 4.29
N ASN A 4 -5.64 -14.94 3.35
CA ASN A 4 -4.79 -14.65 2.20
C ASN A 4 -3.75 -13.59 2.58
N VAL A 5 -2.49 -13.85 2.27
CA VAL A 5 -1.40 -12.88 2.42
C VAL A 5 -0.83 -12.61 1.04
N GLN A 6 -0.84 -11.35 0.62
CA GLN A 6 -0.37 -10.93 -0.70
C GLN A 6 1.00 -10.26 -0.61
N CYS A 7 1.92 -10.63 -1.49
CA CYS A 7 3.22 -10.01 -1.64
C CYS A 7 3.56 -9.85 -3.12
N VAL A 8 3.89 -8.64 -3.52
CA VAL A 8 4.37 -8.33 -4.87
C VAL A 8 5.86 -8.04 -4.78
N TYR A 9 6.68 -8.73 -5.56
CA TYR A 9 8.13 -8.69 -5.45
C TYR A 9 8.81 -8.44 -6.80
N GLY A 10 10.05 -7.99 -6.79
CA GLY A 10 10.94 -7.95 -7.94
C GLY A 10 12.05 -8.99 -7.83
N ASP A 11 12.84 -9.13 -8.89
CA ASP A 11 13.96 -10.09 -8.92
C ASP A 11 14.97 -9.86 -7.78
N ASP A 12 15.14 -8.61 -7.36
CA ASP A 12 16.02 -8.24 -6.24
C ASP A 12 15.50 -8.66 -4.87
N ASP A 13 14.19 -8.86 -4.74
CA ASP A 13 13.53 -9.16 -3.48
C ASP A 13 13.28 -10.66 -3.28
N ILE A 14 13.41 -11.46 -4.33
CA ILE A 14 13.01 -12.88 -4.32
C ILE A 14 13.67 -13.67 -3.20
N GLU A 15 14.94 -13.39 -2.91
CA GLU A 15 15.68 -14.10 -1.84
C GLU A 15 15.17 -13.72 -0.45
N ASN A 16 14.74 -12.47 -0.24
CA ASN A 16 14.12 -12.08 1.02
C ASN A 16 12.75 -12.74 1.19
N VAL A 17 11.94 -12.75 0.13
CA VAL A 17 10.64 -13.43 0.17
C VAL A 17 10.81 -14.91 0.51
N ARG A 18 11.73 -15.61 -0.20
CA ARG A 18 12.00 -17.03 -0.03
C ARG A 18 12.55 -17.38 1.35
N ASN A 19 13.51 -16.61 1.85
CA ASN A 19 14.30 -16.96 3.04
C ASN A 19 13.83 -16.27 4.32
N CYS A 20 13.09 -15.15 4.22
CA CYS A 20 12.69 -14.37 5.39
C CYS A 20 11.17 -14.25 5.56
N ILE A 21 10.38 -14.16 4.48
CA ILE A 21 8.92 -14.05 4.62
C ILE A 21 8.30 -15.45 4.76
N ILE A 22 8.44 -16.32 3.75
CA ILE A 22 7.79 -17.64 3.71
C ILE A 22 8.04 -18.46 4.99
N PRO A 23 9.29 -18.61 5.49
CA PRO A 23 9.54 -19.42 6.69
C PRO A 23 8.90 -18.89 7.98
N ASN A 24 8.58 -17.58 8.02
CA ASN A 24 8.02 -16.95 9.21
C ASN A 24 6.49 -16.81 9.19
N LEU A 25 5.84 -16.97 8.03
CA LEU A 25 4.40 -16.71 7.89
C LEU A 25 3.53 -17.56 8.79
N ALA A 26 3.80 -18.86 8.90
CA ALA A 26 3.00 -19.75 9.74
C ALA A 26 3.02 -19.38 11.23
N ALA A 27 4.08 -18.71 11.69
CA ALA A 27 4.17 -18.23 13.07
C ALA A 27 3.39 -16.93 13.33
N THR A 28 2.92 -16.24 12.29
CA THR A 28 2.23 -14.94 12.42
C THR A 28 0.79 -15.05 12.84
N THR A 29 0.15 -16.21 12.60
CA THR A 29 -1.28 -16.43 12.86
C THR A 29 -1.58 -17.90 13.12
N LYS A 30 -2.71 -18.14 13.81
CA LYS A 30 -3.31 -19.48 14.00
C LYS A 30 -4.14 -19.92 12.78
N GLU A 31 -4.40 -19.01 11.87
CA GLU A 31 -5.19 -19.31 10.67
C GLU A 31 -4.34 -20.05 9.63
N LYS A 32 -4.99 -20.82 8.72
CA LYS A 32 -4.31 -21.37 7.55
C LYS A 32 -3.89 -20.21 6.64
N VAL A 33 -2.61 -20.10 6.32
CA VAL A 33 -2.09 -19.06 5.42
C VAL A 33 -2.04 -19.56 3.98
N VAL A 34 -2.65 -18.81 3.07
CA VAL A 34 -2.42 -18.90 1.61
C VAL A 34 -1.61 -17.66 1.22
N PHE A 35 -0.36 -17.88 0.82
CA PHE A 35 0.57 -16.82 0.43
C PHE A 35 0.53 -16.64 -1.09
N LEU A 36 -0.08 -15.55 -1.53
CA LEU A 36 -0.26 -15.18 -2.93
C LEU A 36 0.85 -14.22 -3.33
N THR A 37 1.65 -14.61 -4.31
CA THR A 37 2.78 -13.80 -4.74
C THR A 37 2.77 -13.56 -6.24
N MET A 38 3.41 -12.47 -6.68
CA MET A 38 3.62 -12.18 -8.08
C MET A 38 4.89 -11.33 -8.26
N ASN A 39 5.70 -11.67 -9.27
CA ASN A 39 6.82 -10.83 -9.66
C ASN A 39 6.32 -9.70 -10.59
N TYR A 40 6.66 -8.43 -10.28
CA TYR A 40 6.28 -7.28 -11.10
C TYR A 40 7.19 -7.03 -12.30
N ASP A 41 8.37 -7.68 -12.37
CA ASP A 41 9.26 -7.58 -13.52
C ASP A 41 8.73 -8.40 -14.69
N ALA A 42 8.93 -7.93 -15.93
CA ALA A 42 8.27 -8.49 -17.11
C ALA A 42 8.68 -9.96 -17.41
N ALA A 43 9.93 -10.31 -17.13
CA ALA A 43 10.48 -11.67 -17.29
C ALA A 43 11.11 -12.15 -15.98
N GLY A 44 10.49 -11.78 -14.87
CA GLY A 44 11.04 -11.99 -13.53
C GLY A 44 11.12 -13.45 -13.11
N LYS A 45 12.05 -13.73 -12.20
CA LYS A 45 12.18 -15.04 -11.55
C LYS A 45 10.92 -15.39 -10.77
N ARG A 46 10.65 -16.68 -10.62
CA ARG A 46 9.48 -17.19 -9.96
C ARG A 46 9.82 -17.86 -8.62
N LEU A 47 8.92 -17.75 -7.68
CA LEU A 47 8.92 -18.58 -6.47
C LEU A 47 8.30 -19.94 -6.77
N ASP A 48 8.73 -20.98 -6.06
CA ASP A 48 8.11 -22.28 -6.16
C ASP A 48 6.74 -22.25 -5.47
N SER A 49 5.71 -22.75 -6.15
CA SER A 49 4.38 -22.93 -5.57
C SER A 49 4.28 -24.29 -4.86
N GLY A 50 3.45 -24.35 -3.82
CA GLY A 50 3.19 -25.55 -3.04
C GLY A 50 3.23 -25.30 -1.54
N ASP A 51 3.12 -26.36 -0.75
CA ASP A 51 3.19 -26.26 0.71
C ASP A 51 4.64 -26.05 1.17
N GLN A 52 4.89 -24.91 1.82
CA GLN A 52 6.20 -24.50 2.32
C GLN A 52 6.07 -23.99 3.75
N TYR A 53 6.83 -24.54 4.68
CA TYR A 53 6.87 -24.11 6.09
C TYR A 53 5.50 -23.93 6.76
N GLY A 54 4.51 -24.76 6.37
CA GLY A 54 3.15 -24.71 6.90
C GLY A 54 2.24 -23.66 6.24
N CYS A 55 2.68 -23.04 5.16
CA CYS A 55 1.89 -22.14 4.33
C CYS A 55 1.71 -22.71 2.93
N GLU A 56 0.56 -22.45 2.32
CA GLU A 56 0.31 -22.74 0.91
C GLU A 56 0.79 -21.55 0.06
N VAL A 57 1.92 -21.70 -0.64
CA VAL A 57 2.47 -20.68 -1.53
C VAL A 57 1.88 -20.84 -2.93
N ARG A 58 1.32 -19.76 -3.47
CA ARG A 58 0.81 -19.65 -4.84
C ARG A 58 1.47 -18.46 -5.53
N ASP A 59 2.51 -18.73 -6.33
CA ASP A 59 3.15 -17.70 -7.14
C ASP A 59 2.43 -17.57 -8.48
N ILE A 60 1.70 -16.46 -8.67
CA ILE A 60 0.81 -16.25 -9.80
C ILE A 60 1.59 -15.61 -10.95
N PRO A 61 1.57 -16.20 -12.16
CA PRO A 61 2.27 -15.64 -13.30
C PRO A 61 1.66 -14.31 -13.73
N LYS A 62 2.53 -13.36 -14.03
CA LYS A 62 2.12 -12.11 -14.64
C LYS A 62 1.62 -12.33 -16.07
N THR A 63 0.56 -11.61 -16.43
CA THR A 63 -0.08 -11.74 -17.75
C THR A 63 0.31 -10.65 -18.75
N THR A 64 1.19 -9.71 -18.35
CA THR A 64 1.61 -8.59 -19.20
C THR A 64 3.13 -8.50 -19.29
N ASP A 65 3.63 -8.04 -20.44
CA ASP A 65 5.07 -7.86 -20.69
C ASP A 65 5.62 -6.51 -20.18
N ARG A 66 4.77 -5.66 -19.59
CA ARG A 66 5.18 -4.38 -19.00
C ARG A 66 5.34 -4.47 -17.49
N ARG A 67 6.14 -3.62 -16.91
CA ARG A 67 6.16 -3.43 -15.46
C ARG A 67 4.84 -2.84 -15.01
N THR A 68 4.23 -3.44 -13.99
CA THR A 68 2.94 -3.05 -13.41
C THR A 68 3.15 -2.35 -12.07
N GLY A 69 2.22 -1.46 -11.71
CA GLY A 69 2.26 -0.72 -10.45
C GLY A 69 1.80 -1.54 -9.25
N PHE A 70 2.01 -1.01 -8.05
CA PHE A 70 1.63 -1.65 -6.78
C PHE A 70 0.11 -1.93 -6.73
N ALA A 71 -0.70 -0.90 -6.98
CA ALA A 71 -2.16 -1.03 -6.98
C ALA A 71 -2.67 -2.08 -7.97
N GLU A 72 -2.18 -2.05 -9.22
CA GLU A 72 -2.57 -2.99 -10.26
C GLU A 72 -2.26 -4.44 -9.89
N ASN A 73 -1.07 -4.66 -9.32
CA ASN A 73 -0.64 -6.00 -8.91
C ASN A 73 -1.48 -6.57 -7.77
N HIS A 74 -1.75 -5.77 -6.73
CA HIS A 74 -2.56 -6.21 -5.60
C HIS A 74 -4.04 -6.40 -5.99
N ASN A 75 -4.60 -5.56 -6.86
CA ASN A 75 -5.92 -5.77 -7.44
C ASN A 75 -5.99 -7.09 -8.21
N PHE A 76 -4.97 -7.40 -8.99
CA PHE A 76 -4.88 -8.65 -9.74
C PHE A 76 -4.82 -9.86 -8.79
N LEU A 77 -3.94 -9.85 -7.79
CA LEU A 77 -3.86 -10.93 -6.79
C LEU A 77 -5.16 -11.11 -6.02
N PHE A 78 -5.85 -10.03 -5.67
CA PHE A 78 -7.15 -10.10 -5.01
C PHE A 78 -8.20 -10.78 -5.89
N LYS A 79 -8.22 -10.47 -7.20
CA LYS A 79 -9.15 -11.06 -8.16
C LYS A 79 -8.89 -12.56 -8.40
N GLU A 80 -7.61 -12.96 -8.45
CA GLU A 80 -7.19 -14.35 -8.69
C GLU A 80 -7.27 -15.24 -7.43
N SER A 81 -7.53 -14.63 -6.26
CA SER A 81 -7.62 -15.37 -5.00
C SER A 81 -9.03 -15.83 -4.66
N GLU A 82 -9.14 -16.92 -3.91
CA GLU A 82 -10.38 -17.26 -3.23
C GLU A 82 -10.70 -16.19 -2.18
N LYS A 83 -11.95 -15.75 -2.14
CA LYS A 83 -12.36 -14.70 -1.23
C LYS A 83 -12.30 -15.16 0.22
N THR A 84 -11.56 -14.44 1.05
CA THR A 84 -11.56 -14.52 2.51
C THR A 84 -12.21 -13.28 3.11
N PRO A 85 -12.68 -13.28 4.37
CA PRO A 85 -13.28 -12.08 4.99
C PRO A 85 -12.37 -10.87 5.01
N SER A 86 -11.06 -11.11 5.10
CA SER A 86 -10.00 -10.10 5.03
C SER A 86 -8.76 -10.73 4.42
N PHE A 87 -7.86 -9.92 3.92
CA PHE A 87 -6.55 -10.34 3.44
C PHE A 87 -5.47 -9.40 3.94
N VAL A 88 -4.22 -9.85 3.90
CA VAL A 88 -3.06 -9.08 4.37
C VAL A 88 -2.20 -8.71 3.17
N LEU A 89 -1.70 -7.47 3.13
CA LEU A 89 -0.58 -7.06 2.28
C LEU A 89 0.70 -7.06 3.10
N ILE A 90 1.78 -7.53 2.49
CA ILE A 90 3.14 -7.43 3.04
C ILE A 90 4.13 -7.09 1.94
N ASN A 91 4.99 -6.09 2.19
CA ASN A 91 6.05 -5.74 1.25
C ASN A 91 7.13 -6.82 1.19
N PRO A 92 7.79 -6.99 0.04
CA PRO A 92 8.78 -8.06 -0.17
C PRO A 92 10.06 -7.87 0.64
N ASP A 93 10.34 -6.69 1.17
CA ASP A 93 11.48 -6.35 2.02
C ASP A 93 11.13 -6.36 3.51
N CYS A 94 10.06 -7.05 3.89
CA CYS A 94 9.62 -7.22 5.27
C CYS A 94 9.98 -8.60 5.82
N VAL A 95 10.04 -8.70 7.15
CA VAL A 95 10.01 -9.97 7.90
C VAL A 95 8.90 -9.90 8.92
N PRO A 96 7.84 -10.71 8.78
CA PRO A 96 6.73 -10.69 9.73
C PRO A 96 7.16 -11.35 11.06
N LEU A 97 6.73 -10.77 12.18
CA LEU A 97 7.03 -11.31 13.51
C LEU A 97 5.90 -12.24 13.98
N PRO A 98 6.22 -13.20 14.89
CA PRO A 98 5.24 -14.13 15.42
C PRO A 98 4.01 -13.44 16.00
N GLY A 99 2.80 -13.95 15.68
CA GLY A 99 1.52 -13.42 16.13
C GLY A 99 1.11 -12.07 15.49
N SER A 100 1.89 -11.52 14.56
CA SER A 100 1.61 -10.20 13.99
C SER A 100 0.30 -10.14 13.22
N ILE A 101 -0.04 -11.16 12.43
CA ILE A 101 -1.31 -11.20 11.69
C ILE A 101 -2.49 -11.45 12.64
N ASP A 102 -2.32 -12.28 13.67
CA ASP A 102 -3.38 -12.46 14.70
C ASP A 102 -3.75 -11.11 15.34
N ARG A 103 -2.75 -10.25 15.61
CA ARG A 103 -3.01 -8.90 16.17
C ARG A 103 -3.80 -8.00 15.22
N LEU A 104 -3.53 -8.07 13.92
CA LEU A 104 -4.33 -7.34 12.93
C LEU A 104 -5.78 -7.86 12.91
N ILE A 105 -5.96 -9.20 12.90
CA ILE A 105 -7.27 -9.85 12.88
C ILE A 105 -8.07 -9.49 14.15
N GLU A 106 -7.46 -9.48 15.33
CA GLU A 106 -8.09 -9.10 16.60
C GLU A 106 -8.65 -7.68 16.59
N ARG A 107 -8.08 -6.76 15.78
CA ARG A 107 -8.56 -5.39 15.62
C ARG A 107 -9.66 -5.23 14.58
N LYS A 108 -9.82 -6.21 13.71
CA LYS A 108 -10.87 -6.21 12.70
C LYS A 108 -12.24 -6.42 13.38
N THR A 109 -13.01 -5.36 13.43
CA THR A 109 -14.40 -5.36 13.89
C THR A 109 -15.30 -4.81 12.78
N ASP A 110 -16.61 -4.80 13.03
CA ASP A 110 -17.55 -4.17 12.11
C ASP A 110 -17.14 -2.73 11.81
N LYS A 111 -17.22 -2.34 10.54
CA LYS A 111 -16.82 -1.01 10.03
C LYS A 111 -15.33 -0.65 10.16
N VAL A 112 -14.46 -1.59 10.45
CA VAL A 112 -13.01 -1.41 10.26
C VAL A 112 -12.63 -1.90 8.87
N ALA A 113 -12.19 -0.99 8.01
CA ALA A 113 -11.77 -1.32 6.65
C ALA A 113 -10.33 -1.80 6.57
N ILE A 114 -9.44 -1.14 7.30
CA ILE A 114 -8.00 -1.37 7.20
C ILE A 114 -7.36 -1.30 8.58
N VAL A 115 -6.43 -2.20 8.87
CA VAL A 115 -5.61 -2.19 10.08
C VAL A 115 -4.14 -2.33 9.68
N GLU A 116 -3.32 -1.33 9.99
CA GLU A 116 -1.88 -1.35 9.75
C GLU A 116 -1.12 -1.85 10.97
N GLY A 117 -0.04 -2.60 10.74
CA GLY A 117 0.93 -3.00 11.77
C GLY A 117 2.14 -2.07 11.83
N ARG A 118 2.85 -2.13 12.97
CA ARG A 118 4.07 -1.35 13.23
C ARG A 118 5.25 -1.88 12.42
N GLN A 119 5.95 -0.98 11.74
CA GLN A 119 7.21 -1.24 11.05
C GLN A 119 8.40 -0.98 12.00
N ARG A 120 9.42 -1.82 11.95
CA ARG A 120 10.67 -1.66 12.70
C ARG A 120 11.87 -1.77 11.76
N PRO A 121 13.04 -1.16 12.06
CA PRO A 121 13.30 -0.31 13.24
C PRO A 121 12.72 1.10 13.11
N PHE A 122 12.41 1.54 11.88
CA PHE A 122 11.93 2.88 11.59
C PHE A 122 10.44 2.83 11.27
N GLU A 123 9.66 3.47 12.09
CA GLU A 123 8.25 3.66 11.89
C GLU A 123 8.03 4.93 11.06
N HIS A 124 7.12 4.88 10.10
CA HIS A 124 6.65 6.13 9.49
C HIS A 124 6.18 7.07 10.60
N PRO A 125 6.56 8.36 10.53
CA PRO A 125 6.03 9.35 11.47
C PRO A 125 4.51 9.41 11.27
N LYS A 126 3.79 8.68 12.11
CA LYS A 126 2.35 8.54 12.01
C LYS A 126 1.69 9.00 13.28
N LYS A 127 0.75 9.88 13.12
CA LYS A 127 -0.16 10.22 14.20
C LYS A 127 -1.36 9.29 14.19
N TYR A 128 -1.64 8.73 15.34
CA TYR A 128 -2.83 7.93 15.59
C TYR A 128 -3.41 8.26 16.97
N ASP A 129 -4.69 8.10 17.12
CA ASP A 129 -5.35 8.26 18.42
C ASP A 129 -5.01 7.07 19.33
N GLN A 130 -4.37 7.31 20.45
CA GLN A 130 -3.90 6.25 21.37
C GLN A 130 -5.03 5.47 22.05
N LYS A 131 -6.28 6.03 22.07
CA LYS A 131 -7.44 5.37 22.68
C LYS A 131 -8.24 4.57 21.66
N THR A 132 -8.47 5.15 20.48
CA THR A 132 -9.28 4.54 19.42
C THR A 132 -8.45 3.78 18.42
N LEU A 133 -7.13 4.00 18.37
CA LEU A 133 -6.16 3.52 17.38
C LEU A 133 -6.45 4.02 15.96
N GLU A 134 -7.31 5.00 15.80
CA GLU A 134 -7.62 5.60 14.51
C GLU A 134 -6.42 6.37 13.96
N THR A 135 -6.17 6.19 12.66
CA THR A 135 -5.12 6.88 11.92
C THR A 135 -5.70 7.46 10.62
N PRO A 136 -5.23 8.61 10.15
CA PRO A 136 -5.70 9.20 8.89
C PRO A 136 -5.50 8.30 7.68
N TRP A 137 -4.42 7.53 7.65
CA TRP A 137 -4.07 6.61 6.57
C TRP A 137 -3.11 5.53 7.07
N VAL A 138 -2.97 4.47 6.31
CA VAL A 138 -2.07 3.33 6.55
C VAL A 138 -0.98 3.27 5.49
N SER A 139 0.13 2.61 5.82
CA SER A 139 1.16 2.27 4.85
C SER A 139 0.93 0.85 4.31
N GLY A 140 0.97 0.69 2.99
CA GLY A 140 0.82 -0.61 2.32
C GLY A 140 1.93 -1.62 2.60
N ALA A 141 2.88 -1.32 3.51
CA ALA A 141 3.97 -2.23 3.83
C ALA A 141 3.53 -3.46 4.64
N PHE A 142 2.54 -3.28 5.54
CA PHE A 142 1.94 -4.38 6.32
C PHE A 142 0.56 -3.97 6.83
N GLU A 143 -0.47 -4.43 6.17
CA GLU A 143 -1.84 -4.08 6.50
C GLU A 143 -2.80 -5.23 6.27
N LEU A 144 -3.87 -5.30 7.07
CA LEU A 144 -5.03 -6.17 6.88
C LEU A 144 -6.17 -5.33 6.32
N ILE A 145 -6.79 -5.80 5.24
CA ILE A 145 -7.87 -5.12 4.54
C ILE A 145 -9.13 -5.99 4.57
N ASP A 146 -10.27 -5.35 4.86
CA ASP A 146 -11.60 -5.98 4.72
C ASP A 146 -11.93 -6.23 3.25
N SER A 147 -12.25 -7.47 2.91
CA SER A 147 -12.49 -7.87 1.52
C SER A 147 -13.75 -7.27 0.92
N ASP A 148 -14.83 -7.11 1.72
CA ASP A 148 -16.07 -6.51 1.26
C ASP A 148 -15.91 -5.01 1.03
N PHE A 149 -15.20 -4.33 1.93
CA PHE A 149 -14.82 -2.94 1.71
C PHE A 149 -14.00 -2.79 0.44
N TYR A 150 -12.90 -3.56 0.30
CA TYR A 150 -11.99 -3.49 -0.86
C TYR A 150 -12.75 -3.65 -2.17
N GLN A 151 -13.59 -4.68 -2.25
CA GLN A 151 -14.46 -4.92 -3.40
C GLN A 151 -15.45 -3.77 -3.65
N SER A 152 -16.05 -3.21 -2.59
CA SER A 152 -17.06 -2.13 -2.67
C SER A 152 -16.52 -0.81 -3.19
N VAL A 153 -15.20 -0.61 -3.12
CA VAL A 153 -14.50 0.58 -3.62
C VAL A 153 -13.75 0.32 -4.93
N GLY A 154 -13.84 -0.89 -5.48
CA GLY A 154 -13.16 -1.27 -6.71
C GLY A 154 -11.65 -1.50 -6.54
N GLY A 155 -11.19 -1.79 -5.32
CA GLY A 155 -9.78 -1.99 -5.01
C GLY A 155 -8.98 -0.69 -4.88
N MET A 156 -7.66 -0.79 -5.01
CA MET A 156 -6.76 0.37 -5.11
C MET A 156 -6.90 1.03 -6.48
N ASP A 157 -6.69 2.35 -6.54
CA ASP A 157 -6.73 3.09 -7.81
C ASP A 157 -5.41 2.91 -8.59
N GLU A 158 -5.49 2.29 -9.76
CA GLU A 158 -4.34 1.95 -10.60
C GLU A 158 -3.67 3.17 -11.30
N LEU A 159 -4.24 4.37 -11.15
CA LEU A 159 -3.56 5.60 -11.54
C LEU A 159 -2.32 5.89 -10.69
N TYR A 160 -2.31 5.36 -9.46
CA TYR A 160 -1.11 5.34 -8.62
C TYR A 160 -0.24 4.15 -9.04
N PHE A 161 0.81 4.42 -9.78
CA PHE A 161 1.76 3.37 -10.14
C PHE A 161 2.50 2.84 -8.90
N LEU A 162 2.92 3.77 -8.02
CA LEU A 162 3.63 3.52 -6.77
C LEU A 162 3.49 4.74 -5.86
N TYR A 163 3.24 4.53 -4.57
CA TYR A 163 3.01 5.53 -3.51
C TYR A 163 1.70 6.31 -3.59
N ALA A 164 1.10 6.54 -2.44
CA ALA A 164 -0.16 7.22 -2.16
C ALA A 164 -1.44 6.46 -2.57
N GLU A 165 -1.36 5.25 -3.13
CA GLU A 165 -2.52 4.35 -3.32
C GLU A 165 -3.12 3.89 -1.99
N ASP A 166 -2.28 3.71 -0.98
CA ASP A 166 -2.64 3.37 0.39
C ASP A 166 -3.35 4.54 1.11
N VAL A 167 -2.86 5.77 0.91
CA VAL A 167 -3.52 7.00 1.37
C VAL A 167 -4.89 7.15 0.71
N ASP A 168 -4.97 6.98 -0.61
CA ASP A 168 -6.24 7.04 -1.37
C ASP A 168 -7.24 6.02 -0.84
N LEU A 169 -6.83 4.76 -0.68
CA LEU A 169 -7.70 3.69 -0.17
C LEU A 169 -8.19 4.00 1.26
N SER A 170 -7.31 4.48 2.12
CA SER A 170 -7.64 4.87 3.49
C SER A 170 -8.65 6.01 3.53
N TRP A 171 -8.48 7.02 2.70
CA TRP A 171 -9.40 8.16 2.64
C TRP A 171 -10.76 7.78 2.06
N ARG A 172 -10.80 6.86 1.10
CA ARG A 172 -12.07 6.31 0.62
C ARG A 172 -12.79 5.50 1.70
N ALA A 173 -12.05 4.81 2.59
CA ALA A 173 -12.63 4.13 3.74
C ALA A 173 -13.31 5.11 4.69
N TRP A 174 -12.63 6.20 5.08
CA TRP A 174 -13.20 7.25 5.92
C TRP A 174 -14.47 7.86 5.32
N LEU A 175 -14.45 8.19 4.02
CA LEU A 175 -15.62 8.78 3.34
C LEU A 175 -16.82 7.82 3.26
N LYS A 176 -16.61 6.53 3.32
CA LYS A 176 -17.66 5.51 3.39
C LYS A 176 -18.10 5.19 4.83
N GLY A 177 -17.54 5.86 5.82
CA GLY A 177 -17.89 5.66 7.24
C GLY A 177 -17.27 4.41 7.86
N TYR A 178 -16.21 3.87 7.23
CA TYR A 178 -15.36 2.85 7.84
C TYR A 178 -14.26 3.52 8.67
N ARG A 179 -13.65 2.72 9.54
CA ARG A 179 -12.49 3.12 10.34
C ARG A 179 -11.20 2.57 9.73
N VAL A 180 -10.13 3.32 9.91
CA VAL A 180 -8.76 2.96 9.54
C VAL A 180 -7.93 2.98 10.82
N LEU A 181 -7.29 1.87 11.16
CA LEU A 181 -6.64 1.68 12.46
C LEU A 181 -5.14 1.40 12.30
N TYR A 182 -4.39 1.75 13.34
CA TYR A 182 -3.00 1.41 13.52
C TYR A 182 -2.84 0.52 14.77
N GLU A 183 -2.33 -0.72 14.59
CA GLU A 183 -2.12 -1.68 15.69
C GLU A 183 -0.63 -1.82 16.01
N PRO A 184 -0.11 -1.11 17.03
CA PRO A 184 1.32 -1.12 17.34
C PRO A 184 1.86 -2.45 17.87
N ALA A 185 0.98 -3.39 18.28
CA ALA A 185 1.39 -4.72 18.72
C ALA A 185 1.56 -5.71 17.55
N ALA A 186 0.96 -5.44 16.40
CA ALA A 186 1.23 -6.17 15.16
C ALA A 186 2.53 -5.65 14.53
N GLN A 187 3.59 -6.42 14.50
CA GLN A 187 4.92 -5.91 14.15
C GLN A 187 5.57 -6.67 13.02
N ILE A 188 6.28 -5.92 12.17
CA ILE A 188 7.20 -6.44 11.15
C ILE A 188 8.57 -5.77 11.27
N ILE A 189 9.60 -6.42 10.74
CA ILE A 189 10.87 -5.76 10.41
C ILE A 189 10.76 -5.35 8.94
N HIS A 190 11.03 -4.08 8.62
CA HIS A 190 10.96 -3.51 7.28
C HIS A 190 12.32 -2.90 6.91
N PHE A 191 12.95 -3.46 5.89
CA PHE A 191 14.33 -3.15 5.55
C PHE A 191 14.49 -1.93 4.63
N THR A 192 13.42 -1.27 4.18
CA THR A 192 13.49 -0.13 3.25
C THR A 192 14.56 0.87 3.63
N ASN A 193 14.65 1.20 4.91
CA ASN A 193 15.64 2.11 5.44
C ASN A 193 17.07 1.53 5.55
N GLY A 194 17.24 0.22 5.33
CA GLY A 194 18.56 -0.41 5.23
C GLY A 194 19.12 -0.44 3.81
N ARG A 195 18.32 -0.04 2.81
CA ARG A 195 18.69 0.00 1.39
C ARG A 195 19.10 1.40 0.93
N PHE A 196 19.60 2.25 1.81
CA PHE A 196 20.00 3.63 1.50
C PHE A 196 21.07 3.79 0.40
N GLU A 197 21.71 2.71 -0.01
CA GLU A 197 22.68 2.72 -1.11
C GLU A 197 22.02 2.57 -2.49
N ARG A 198 20.68 2.48 -2.56
CA ARG A 198 19.96 2.37 -3.84
C ARG A 198 19.38 3.71 -4.25
N ASP A 199 20.15 4.49 -4.99
CA ASP A 199 19.74 5.78 -5.56
C ASP A 199 18.45 5.69 -6.40
N ASP A 200 18.20 4.55 -7.05
CA ASP A 200 17.01 4.32 -7.86
C ASP A 200 15.71 4.24 -7.05
N LEU A 201 15.73 3.70 -5.83
CA LEU A 201 14.55 3.64 -4.95
C LEU A 201 14.18 5.04 -4.44
N ILE A 202 15.17 5.81 -4.00
CA ILE A 202 14.94 7.18 -3.52
C ILE A 202 14.40 8.05 -4.67
N SER A 203 14.94 7.92 -5.87
CA SER A 203 14.47 8.69 -7.03
C SER A 203 13.06 8.31 -7.46
N ASN A 204 12.70 7.03 -7.40
CA ASN A 204 11.35 6.57 -7.69
C ASN A 204 10.34 7.02 -6.63
N GLU A 205 10.68 6.90 -5.34
CA GLU A 205 9.84 7.39 -4.24
C GLU A 205 9.61 8.89 -4.37
N GLN A 206 10.66 9.66 -4.58
CA GLN A 206 10.56 11.10 -4.78
C GLN A 206 9.70 11.44 -6.00
N TYR A 207 9.95 10.79 -7.14
CA TYR A 207 9.26 11.09 -8.39
C TYR A 207 7.77 10.77 -8.31
N TYR A 208 7.43 9.52 -7.97
CA TYR A 208 6.02 9.10 -7.91
C TYR A 208 5.28 9.75 -6.75
N GLY A 209 5.90 9.91 -5.60
CA GLY A 209 5.30 10.62 -4.47
C GLY A 209 4.90 12.06 -4.83
N LEU A 210 5.78 12.80 -5.50
CA LEU A 210 5.50 14.18 -5.93
C LEU A 210 4.44 14.25 -7.03
N ARG A 211 4.46 13.35 -8.02
CA ARG A 211 3.41 13.26 -9.04
C ARG A 211 2.05 12.92 -8.42
N ASN A 212 2.02 11.93 -7.55
CA ASN A 212 0.81 11.44 -6.92
C ASN A 212 0.26 12.42 -5.87
N PHE A 213 1.10 13.30 -5.33
CA PHE A 213 0.63 14.43 -4.52
C PHE A 213 -0.31 15.35 -5.31
N ILE A 214 -0.08 15.58 -6.61
CA ILE A 214 -1.02 16.32 -7.48
C ILE A 214 -2.29 15.50 -7.69
N LEU A 215 -2.16 14.22 -7.99
CA LEU A 215 -3.28 13.30 -8.23
C LEU A 215 -4.23 13.24 -7.03
N ILE A 216 -3.73 12.95 -5.84
CA ILE A 216 -4.56 12.84 -4.63
C ILE A 216 -5.18 14.19 -4.26
N SER A 217 -4.44 15.29 -4.46
CA SER A 217 -4.98 16.64 -4.24
C SER A 217 -6.15 16.93 -5.18
N ARG A 218 -6.06 16.53 -6.44
CA ARG A 218 -7.15 16.66 -7.43
C ARG A 218 -8.35 15.80 -7.06
N LYS A 219 -8.12 14.55 -6.69
CA LYS A 219 -9.20 13.60 -6.36
C LYS A 219 -10.01 14.04 -5.14
N PHE A 220 -9.37 14.49 -4.07
CA PHE A 220 -10.05 14.79 -2.80
C PHE A 220 -10.36 16.26 -2.56
N PHE A 221 -9.73 17.17 -3.26
CA PHE A 221 -9.94 18.63 -3.08
C PHE A 221 -10.26 19.36 -4.38
N GLY A 222 -10.49 18.62 -5.47
CA GLY A 222 -10.90 19.15 -6.76
C GLY A 222 -9.84 20.05 -7.40
N LYS A 223 -10.28 20.93 -8.31
CA LYS A 223 -9.40 21.85 -9.06
C LYS A 223 -8.55 22.74 -8.15
N LYS A 224 -9.13 23.24 -7.06
CA LYS A 224 -8.39 24.07 -6.10
C LYS A 224 -7.26 23.31 -5.39
N GLY A 225 -7.48 22.03 -5.08
CA GLY A 225 -6.46 21.13 -4.53
C GLY A 225 -5.32 20.92 -5.53
N GLU A 226 -5.63 20.63 -6.78
CA GLU A 226 -4.67 20.50 -7.87
C GLU A 226 -3.81 21.77 -8.02
N GLU A 227 -4.44 22.94 -8.13
CA GLU A 227 -3.75 24.24 -8.27
C GLU A 227 -2.82 24.52 -7.09
N SER A 228 -3.27 24.19 -5.86
CA SER A 228 -2.47 24.36 -4.65
C SER A 228 -1.25 23.43 -4.64
N ALA A 229 -1.43 22.15 -4.99
CA ALA A 229 -0.36 21.18 -5.09
C ALA A 229 0.69 21.58 -6.12
N VAL A 230 0.25 21.94 -7.33
CA VAL A 230 1.14 22.43 -8.42
C VAL A 230 1.92 23.66 -7.99
N LYS A 231 1.27 24.63 -7.33
CA LYS A 231 1.93 25.83 -6.82
C LYS A 231 2.99 25.48 -5.77
N SER A 232 2.70 24.54 -4.88
CA SER A 232 3.66 24.10 -3.84
C SER A 232 4.87 23.41 -4.46
N LEU A 233 4.67 22.51 -5.42
CA LEU A 233 5.75 21.83 -6.12
C LEU A 233 6.61 22.79 -6.93
N LYS A 234 5.98 23.73 -7.66
CA LYS A 234 6.71 24.76 -8.43
C LYS A 234 7.63 25.60 -7.55
N LYS A 235 7.26 25.84 -6.29
CA LYS A 235 8.08 26.59 -5.33
C LYS A 235 9.22 25.74 -4.74
N ALA A 236 9.01 24.45 -4.57
CA ALA A 236 9.91 23.56 -3.83
C ALA A 236 10.93 22.82 -4.70
N LEU A 237 10.60 22.59 -5.98
CA LEU A 237 11.41 21.75 -6.86
C LEU A 237 12.26 22.60 -7.81
N ASP A 238 13.37 22.01 -8.28
CA ASP A 238 14.08 22.54 -9.42
C ASP A 238 13.22 22.52 -10.70
N PRO A 239 13.47 23.41 -11.66
CA PRO A 239 12.62 23.54 -12.86
C PRO A 239 12.57 22.28 -13.73
N TYR A 240 13.64 21.50 -13.78
CA TYR A 240 13.70 20.29 -14.60
C TYR A 240 12.79 19.19 -14.03
N LEU A 241 12.94 18.88 -12.73
CA LEU A 241 12.12 17.89 -12.05
C LEU A 241 10.64 18.28 -12.05
N PHE A 242 10.34 19.57 -11.80
CA PHE A 242 8.98 20.07 -11.86
C PHE A 242 8.36 19.88 -13.25
N THR A 243 9.08 20.24 -14.32
CA THR A 243 8.58 20.07 -15.69
C THR A 243 8.32 18.59 -16.00
N LYS A 244 9.26 17.71 -15.67
CA LYS A 244 9.12 16.26 -15.87
C LYS A 244 7.88 15.69 -15.17
N ILE A 245 7.63 16.07 -13.93
CA ILE A 245 6.45 15.65 -13.16
C ILE A 245 5.16 16.18 -13.78
N MET A 246 5.16 17.45 -14.18
CA MET A 246 3.98 18.07 -14.79
C MET A 246 3.65 17.45 -16.15
N ASP A 247 4.63 17.18 -16.99
CA ASP A 247 4.44 16.55 -18.30
C ASP A 247 3.83 15.15 -18.14
N ASP A 248 4.36 14.33 -17.21
CA ASP A 248 3.80 13.02 -16.91
C ASP A 248 2.37 13.12 -16.36
N TYR A 249 2.12 14.00 -15.38
CA TYR A 249 0.81 14.19 -14.81
C TYR A 249 -0.23 14.62 -15.87
N LEU A 250 0.10 15.60 -16.70
CA LEU A 250 -0.81 16.12 -17.73
C LEU A 250 -1.06 15.11 -18.84
N THR A 251 -0.03 14.36 -19.25
CA THR A 251 -0.12 13.42 -20.37
C THR A 251 -0.76 12.10 -19.99
N ASN A 252 -0.41 11.56 -18.81
CA ASN A 252 -0.70 10.17 -18.46
C ASN A 252 -1.75 10.01 -17.34
N ILE A 253 -2.04 11.07 -16.57
CA ILE A 253 -2.84 10.95 -15.34
C ILE A 253 -4.11 11.80 -15.38
N ARG A 254 -3.98 13.10 -15.61
CA ARG A 254 -5.02 14.09 -15.35
C ARG A 254 -6.37 13.77 -16.00
N ASP A 255 -6.37 13.46 -17.27
CA ASP A 255 -7.61 13.22 -18.05
C ASP A 255 -8.19 11.82 -17.81
N ARG A 256 -7.48 10.96 -17.08
CA ARG A 256 -7.92 9.63 -16.66
C ARG A 256 -8.55 9.62 -15.26
N ILE A 257 -8.56 10.75 -14.57
CA ILE A 257 -9.19 10.86 -13.24
C ILE A 257 -10.71 10.86 -13.44
N THR A 258 -11.36 9.73 -13.14
CA THR A 258 -12.81 9.55 -13.20
C THR A 258 -13.49 9.84 -11.88
N ASP A 259 -12.83 9.47 -10.77
CA ASP A 259 -13.39 9.57 -9.44
C ASP A 259 -12.85 10.80 -8.71
N THR A 260 -13.79 11.60 -8.19
CA THR A 260 -13.47 12.74 -7.34
C THR A 260 -14.32 12.71 -6.08
N TYR A 261 -13.74 13.11 -4.96
CA TYR A 261 -14.33 13.04 -3.64
C TYR A 261 -14.34 14.42 -2.97
N ASP A 262 -15.25 14.62 -2.05
CA ASP A 262 -15.21 15.78 -1.15
C ASP A 262 -14.47 15.40 0.15
N GLY A 263 -13.15 15.60 0.16
CA GLY A 263 -12.31 15.29 1.30
C GLY A 263 -12.62 16.08 2.56
N LYS A 264 -13.34 17.21 2.45
CA LYS A 264 -13.74 18.00 3.61
C LYS A 264 -14.84 17.35 4.46
N ARG A 265 -15.45 16.27 3.96
CA ARG A 265 -16.51 15.55 4.69
C ARG A 265 -15.96 14.72 5.84
N ASP A 266 -14.66 14.49 5.91
CA ASP A 266 -14.04 13.74 7.00
C ASP A 266 -12.78 14.45 7.53
N ARG A 267 -12.65 14.51 8.85
CA ARG A 267 -11.53 15.17 9.54
C ARG A 267 -10.18 14.50 9.33
N HIS A 268 -10.17 13.22 9.01
CA HIS A 268 -8.93 12.46 8.77
C HIS A 268 -8.33 12.73 7.39
N ILE A 269 -9.08 13.38 6.48
CA ILE A 269 -8.63 13.70 5.13
C ILE A 269 -8.03 15.08 5.11
N MET A 270 -6.70 15.14 5.14
CA MET A 270 -5.98 16.39 5.27
C MET A 270 -4.63 16.36 4.57
N ILE A 271 -4.29 17.47 3.92
CA ILE A 271 -2.97 17.76 3.37
C ILE A 271 -2.36 18.94 4.12
N ARG A 272 -1.21 18.75 4.76
CA ARG A 272 -0.46 19.78 5.49
C ARG A 272 0.70 20.35 4.69
N GLY A 273 1.26 19.58 3.80
CA GLY A 273 2.39 19.94 2.97
C GLY A 273 2.63 18.93 1.87
N ILE A 274 3.72 19.06 1.13
CA ILE A 274 4.08 18.14 0.07
C ILE A 274 4.30 16.75 0.68
N ASN A 275 3.50 15.74 0.24
CA ASN A 275 3.48 14.38 0.77
C ASN A 275 3.21 14.26 2.28
N GLN A 276 2.54 15.26 2.87
CA GLN A 276 2.14 15.25 4.28
C GLN A 276 0.62 15.11 4.39
N PHE A 277 0.15 13.89 4.60
CA PHE A 277 -1.26 13.48 4.58
C PHE A 277 -1.86 13.25 5.97
N ALA A 278 -1.27 13.82 7.00
CA ALA A 278 -1.75 13.74 8.38
C ALA A 278 -1.34 14.98 9.17
N ASP A 279 -1.92 15.12 10.36
CA ASP A 279 -1.57 16.19 11.32
C ASP A 279 -0.13 16.12 11.80
#